data_57f12ac5c4644e759482359ddf8d3fe5
#
_entry.id   57f12ac5c4644e759482359ddf8d3fe5
#
_cell.length_a   1.000
_cell.length_b   1.000
_cell.length_c   1.000
_cell.angle_alpha   90.00
_cell.angle_beta   90.00
_cell.angle_gamma   90.00
#
_symmetry.space_group_name_H-M   'P 1'
#
loop_
_entity.id
_entity.type
_entity.pdbx_description
1 polymer ?
#
loop_
_entity_poly.entity_id
_entity_poly.type
_entity_poly.pdbx_seq_one_letter_code
_entity_poly.pdbx_strand_id
1 'polypeptide(L)'
;LIISTKTWRNVMSKSLASKSFTNPDVLKEPDKTHSASVDLGVATATKLVLQPGWKWSECVKPLVGGHSCQAAHVGVVIQGSMTVAHDDGSEITVHAGDAYTFAPGHDGWVNGDVEFIGYEVTVSAKNFGAWSTANS
;
A
#
# COMPACT_ATOMS: atom_id res chain seq x y z
N LEU A 1 18.56 30.42 6.55
CA LEU A 1 17.59 29.56 5.98
C LEU A 1 16.91 28.73 7.08
N ILE A 2 15.60 28.83 7.17
CA ILE A 2 14.83 28.11 8.16
C ILE A 2 14.11 26.95 7.46
N ILE A 3 14.38 25.73 7.93
CA ILE A 3 13.70 24.53 7.45
C ILE A 3 12.74 24.08 8.56
N SER A 4 11.47 23.92 8.23
CA SER A 4 10.48 23.44 9.20
C SER A 4 10.77 22.00 9.63
N THR A 5 10.36 21.63 10.84
CA THR A 5 10.50 20.25 11.33
C THR A 5 9.79 19.24 10.42
N LYS A 6 8.70 19.65 9.76
CA LYS A 6 7.99 18.84 8.78
C LYS A 6 8.87 18.49 7.59
N THR A 7 9.70 19.44 7.11
CA THR A 7 10.61 19.24 5.98
C THR A 7 11.76 18.29 6.35
N TRP A 8 12.19 18.26 7.62
CA TRP A 8 13.25 17.36 8.07
C TRP A 8 12.91 15.89 7.91
N ARG A 9 11.63 15.53 7.98
CA ARG A 9 11.15 14.16 7.88
C ARG A 9 10.99 13.70 6.43
N ASN A 10 11.10 14.61 5.47
CA ASN A 10 10.91 14.37 4.05
C ASN A 10 12.11 14.88 3.27
N VAL A 11 13.11 14.02 3.09
CA VAL A 11 14.39 14.39 2.47
C VAL A 11 14.50 13.73 1.10
N MET A 12 14.78 14.55 0.08
CA MET A 12 15.01 14.10 -1.29
C MET A 12 16.35 14.61 -1.79
N SER A 13 17.09 13.79 -2.50
CA SER A 13 18.28 14.14 -3.26
C SER A 13 18.26 13.43 -4.62
N LYS A 14 19.28 13.62 -5.47
CA LYS A 14 19.39 12.92 -6.76
C LYS A 14 19.51 11.40 -6.59
N SER A 15 20.15 10.95 -5.53
CA SER A 15 20.48 9.53 -5.33
C SER A 15 19.75 8.89 -4.18
N LEU A 16 19.33 9.69 -3.21
CA LEU A 16 18.74 9.20 -1.96
C LEU A 16 17.46 9.96 -1.67
N ALA A 17 16.44 9.25 -1.17
CA ALA A 17 15.17 9.84 -0.80
C ALA A 17 14.62 9.17 0.44
N SER A 18 14.02 9.96 1.31
CA SER A 18 13.29 9.47 2.48
C SER A 18 12.13 10.42 2.78
N LYS A 19 10.97 9.85 3.04
CA LYS A 19 9.78 10.60 3.44
C LYS A 19 9.05 9.90 4.56
N SER A 20 8.36 10.67 5.39
CA SER A 20 7.55 10.12 6.48
C SER A 20 6.11 9.91 6.04
N PHE A 21 5.53 8.78 6.41
CA PHE A 21 4.09 8.52 6.22
C PHE A 21 3.20 9.45 7.05
N THR A 22 3.76 10.13 8.06
CA THR A 22 3.02 11.14 8.83
C THR A 22 2.85 12.46 8.08
N ASN A 23 3.53 12.61 6.95
CA ASN A 23 3.42 13.75 6.06
C ASN A 23 3.33 13.25 4.60
N PRO A 24 2.26 12.55 4.25
CA PRO A 24 2.14 11.90 2.95
C PRO A 24 1.97 12.90 1.80
N ASP A 25 2.39 12.50 0.61
CA ASP A 25 2.09 13.21 -0.62
C ASP A 25 0.64 13.02 -1.04
N VAL A 26 0.08 11.83 -0.78
CA VAL A 26 -1.32 11.52 -1.05
C VAL A 26 -1.92 10.81 0.17
N LEU A 27 -3.04 11.32 0.64
CA LEU A 27 -3.82 10.71 1.72
C LEU A 27 -5.23 10.42 1.21
N LYS A 28 -5.67 9.17 1.36
CA LYS A 28 -7.03 8.74 1.03
C LYS A 28 -7.65 8.06 2.25
N GLU A 29 -8.83 8.53 2.64
CA GLU A 29 -9.53 8.05 3.83
C GLU A 29 -10.99 7.71 3.54
N PRO A 30 -11.28 6.75 2.63
CA PRO A 30 -12.63 6.20 2.55
C PRO A 30 -13.00 5.51 3.87
N ASP A 31 -14.24 5.02 3.98
CA ASP A 31 -14.71 4.37 5.20
C ASP A 31 -13.74 3.30 5.68
N LYS A 32 -13.42 3.31 6.97
CA LYS A 32 -12.51 2.36 7.64
C LYS A 32 -11.11 2.27 7.03
N THR A 33 -10.68 3.29 6.29
CA THR A 33 -9.45 3.26 5.50
C THR A 33 -8.55 4.44 5.85
N HIS A 34 -7.25 4.19 6.01
CA HIS A 34 -6.22 5.21 6.02
C HIS A 34 -5.11 4.75 5.07
N SER A 35 -4.98 5.42 3.95
CA SER A 35 -3.98 5.13 2.92
C SER A 35 -3.08 6.34 2.72
N ALA A 36 -1.88 6.27 3.26
CA ALA A 36 -0.89 7.35 3.19
C ALA A 36 0.24 6.94 2.25
N SER A 37 0.40 7.68 1.16
CA SER A 37 1.42 7.40 0.14
C SER A 37 2.48 8.48 0.09
N VAL A 38 3.73 8.06 -0.08
CA VAL A 38 4.87 8.94 -0.29
C VAL A 38 5.54 8.62 -1.63
N ASP A 39 5.80 9.65 -2.41
CA ASP A 39 6.48 9.54 -3.70
C ASP A 39 7.98 9.73 -3.49
N LEU A 40 8.74 8.67 -3.75
CA LEU A 40 10.19 8.64 -3.60
C LEU A 40 10.91 8.80 -4.95
N GLY A 41 10.17 9.12 -6.01
CA GLY A 41 10.71 9.28 -7.36
C GLY A 41 10.77 7.95 -8.12
N VAL A 42 11.62 7.03 -7.69
CA VAL A 42 11.76 5.69 -8.30
C VAL A 42 10.67 4.72 -7.86
N ALA A 43 9.99 5.03 -6.77
CA ALA A 43 8.94 4.19 -6.21
C ALA A 43 7.95 5.05 -5.42
N THR A 44 6.75 4.54 -5.26
CA THR A 44 5.75 5.07 -4.33
C THR A 44 5.54 4.03 -3.24
N ALA A 45 5.67 4.43 -1.98
CA ALA A 45 5.39 3.58 -0.84
C ALA A 45 4.09 4.02 -0.17
N THR A 46 3.28 3.06 0.25
CA THR A 46 1.99 3.32 0.89
C THR A 46 1.89 2.58 2.20
N LYS A 47 1.54 3.29 3.26
CA LYS A 47 1.10 2.68 4.51
C LYS A 47 -0.42 2.58 4.47
N LEU A 48 -0.92 1.36 4.60
CA LEU A 48 -2.33 1.05 4.54
C LEU A 48 -2.80 0.57 5.92
N VAL A 49 -3.78 1.27 6.49
CA VAL A 49 -4.41 0.88 7.76
C VAL A 49 -5.90 0.70 7.49
N LEU A 50 -6.38 -0.51 7.70
CA LEU A 50 -7.78 -0.88 7.45
C LEU A 50 -8.39 -1.38 8.75
N GLN A 51 -9.53 -0.81 9.14
CA GLN A 51 -10.18 -1.15 10.39
C GLN A 51 -10.95 -2.47 10.30
N PRO A 52 -11.25 -3.12 11.44
CA PRO A 52 -12.14 -4.27 11.46
C PRO A 52 -13.46 -3.95 10.75
N GLY A 53 -13.93 -4.90 9.94
CA GLY A 53 -15.14 -4.72 9.13
C GLY A 53 -14.89 -4.09 7.76
N TRP A 54 -13.67 -3.69 7.45
CA TRP A 54 -13.35 -3.17 6.12
C TRP A 54 -13.53 -4.26 5.07
N LYS A 55 -14.16 -3.88 3.97
CA LYS A 55 -14.27 -4.66 2.74
C LYS A 55 -14.20 -3.72 1.56
N TRP A 56 -13.37 -4.02 0.56
CA TRP A 56 -13.18 -3.12 -0.59
C TRP A 56 -14.51 -2.79 -1.28
N SER A 57 -15.34 -3.80 -1.54
CA SER A 57 -16.62 -3.61 -2.22
C SER A 57 -17.64 -2.77 -1.45
N GLU A 58 -17.47 -2.63 -0.14
CA GLU A 58 -18.34 -1.80 0.72
C GLU A 58 -17.77 -0.43 1.01
N CYS A 59 -16.44 -0.35 1.24
CA CYS A 59 -15.79 0.86 1.73
C CYS A 59 -15.17 1.71 0.63
N VAL A 60 -14.68 1.10 -0.46
CA VAL A 60 -13.95 1.78 -1.52
C VAL A 60 -14.72 1.81 -2.84
N LYS A 61 -15.31 0.69 -3.24
CA LYS A 61 -16.05 0.57 -4.50
C LYS A 61 -17.11 1.67 -4.72
N PRO A 62 -17.89 2.11 -3.71
CA PRO A 62 -18.86 3.18 -3.92
C PRO A 62 -18.23 4.49 -4.40
N LEU A 63 -16.94 4.72 -4.13
CA LEU A 63 -16.23 5.93 -4.52
C LEU A 63 -15.53 5.81 -5.88
N VAL A 64 -15.04 4.60 -6.23
CA VAL A 64 -14.22 4.40 -7.42
C VAL A 64 -14.95 3.66 -8.53
N GLY A 65 -16.03 2.93 -8.22
CA GLY A 65 -16.78 2.14 -9.18
C GLY A 65 -16.08 0.86 -9.61
N GLY A 66 -16.63 0.21 -10.62
CA GLY A 66 -16.11 -1.04 -11.16
C GLY A 66 -16.68 -2.27 -10.44
N HIS A 67 -16.47 -3.44 -11.04
CA HIS A 67 -16.93 -4.73 -10.50
C HIS A 67 -16.04 -5.19 -9.35
N SER A 68 -14.74 -5.04 -9.51
CA SER A 68 -13.71 -5.42 -8.55
C SER A 68 -12.55 -4.44 -8.58
N CYS A 69 -11.64 -4.52 -7.61
CA CYS A 69 -10.48 -3.64 -7.55
C CYS A 69 -9.54 -3.92 -8.73
N GLN A 70 -9.26 -2.91 -9.53
CA GLN A 70 -8.39 -3.02 -10.71
C GLN A 70 -6.96 -2.58 -10.45
N ALA A 71 -6.60 -2.28 -9.20
CA ALA A 71 -5.23 -1.98 -8.83
C ALA A 71 -4.42 -3.26 -8.63
N ALA A 72 -3.16 -3.24 -9.06
CA ALA A 72 -2.20 -4.28 -8.71
C ALA A 72 -1.49 -3.88 -7.40
N HIS A 73 -1.29 -4.85 -6.52
CA HIS A 73 -0.65 -4.61 -5.22
C HIS A 73 0.55 -5.53 -5.02
N VAL A 74 1.60 -4.99 -4.44
CA VAL A 74 2.73 -5.74 -3.89
C VAL A 74 3.01 -5.17 -2.51
N GLY A 75 3.05 -5.98 -1.49
CA GLY A 75 3.23 -5.48 -0.14
C GLY A 75 3.61 -6.53 0.89
N VAL A 76 3.67 -6.05 2.13
CA VAL A 76 3.97 -6.88 3.31
C VAL A 76 2.96 -6.56 4.40
N VAL A 77 2.56 -7.57 5.15
CA VAL A 77 1.63 -7.41 6.28
C VAL A 77 2.44 -7.21 7.56
N ILE A 78 2.12 -6.15 8.29
CA ILE A 78 2.74 -5.83 9.57
C ILE A 78 1.86 -6.27 10.74
N GLN A 79 0.54 -6.13 10.59
CA GLN A 79 -0.42 -6.46 11.65
C GLN A 79 -1.73 -6.91 11.04
N GLY A 80 -2.39 -7.85 11.71
CA GLY A 80 -3.72 -8.29 11.33
C GLY A 80 -3.72 -9.32 10.19
N SER A 81 -4.89 -9.50 9.61
CA SER A 81 -5.13 -10.49 8.57
C SER A 81 -6.15 -9.98 7.57
N MET A 82 -5.95 -10.32 6.31
CA MET A 82 -6.84 -9.98 5.21
C MET A 82 -7.06 -11.20 4.32
N THR A 83 -8.28 -11.42 3.88
CA THR A 83 -8.61 -12.36 2.81
C THR A 83 -8.90 -11.60 1.53
N VAL A 84 -8.38 -12.09 0.42
CA VAL A 84 -8.54 -11.51 -0.91
C VAL A 84 -9.06 -12.58 -1.86
N ALA A 85 -10.13 -12.27 -2.57
CA ALA A 85 -10.77 -13.14 -3.55
C ALA A 85 -10.70 -12.50 -4.93
N HIS A 86 -10.16 -13.25 -5.89
CA HIS A 86 -10.01 -12.79 -7.26
C HIS A 86 -11.18 -13.24 -8.13
N ASP A 87 -11.47 -12.50 -9.19
CA ASP A 87 -12.52 -12.82 -10.16
C ASP A 87 -12.27 -14.17 -10.88
N ASP A 88 -11.03 -14.65 -10.91
CA ASP A 88 -10.66 -15.96 -11.46
C ASP A 88 -11.04 -17.15 -10.55
N GLY A 89 -11.59 -16.88 -9.37
CA GLY A 89 -12.00 -17.88 -8.39
C GLY A 89 -10.93 -18.21 -7.34
N SER A 90 -9.73 -17.66 -7.45
CA SER A 90 -8.69 -17.86 -6.43
C SER A 90 -8.96 -17.02 -5.19
N GLU A 91 -8.50 -17.49 -4.05
CA GLU A 91 -8.65 -16.82 -2.78
C GLU A 91 -7.44 -17.12 -1.90
N ILE A 92 -6.93 -16.09 -1.24
CA ILE A 92 -5.84 -16.24 -0.27
C ILE A 92 -6.14 -15.43 0.99
N THR A 93 -5.53 -15.85 2.10
CA THR A 93 -5.51 -15.07 3.34
C THR A 93 -4.07 -14.77 3.70
N VAL A 94 -3.78 -13.51 3.96
CA VAL A 94 -2.45 -13.03 4.34
C VAL A 94 -2.45 -12.59 5.80
N HIS A 95 -1.35 -12.83 6.49
CA HIS A 95 -1.18 -12.59 7.92
C HIS A 95 0.09 -11.77 8.16
N ALA A 96 0.22 -11.21 9.36
CA ALA A 96 1.43 -10.51 9.77
C ALA A 96 2.67 -11.38 9.52
N GLY A 97 3.67 -10.81 8.86
CA GLY A 97 4.88 -11.49 8.43
C GLY A 97 4.86 -11.99 6.99
N ASP A 98 3.71 -11.96 6.32
CA ASP A 98 3.60 -12.37 4.93
C ASP A 98 3.91 -11.23 3.97
N ALA A 99 4.49 -11.57 2.83
CA ALA A 99 4.50 -10.73 1.65
C ALA A 99 3.40 -11.20 0.69
N TYR A 100 2.84 -10.30 -0.11
CA TYR A 100 1.75 -10.63 -1.01
C TYR A 100 1.82 -9.88 -2.33
N THR A 101 1.13 -10.43 -3.32
CA THR A 101 0.76 -9.72 -4.54
C THR A 101 -0.71 -9.99 -4.86
N PHE A 102 -1.42 -8.96 -5.28
CA PHE A 102 -2.80 -9.08 -5.74
C PHE A 102 -2.89 -8.53 -7.15
N ALA A 103 -3.26 -9.39 -8.10
CA ALA A 103 -3.50 -8.95 -9.47
C ALA A 103 -4.79 -8.10 -9.55
N PRO A 104 -4.94 -7.21 -10.54
CA PRO A 104 -6.22 -6.55 -10.81
C PRO A 104 -7.36 -7.55 -10.94
N GLY A 105 -8.54 -7.19 -10.42
CA GLY A 105 -9.71 -8.04 -10.48
C GLY A 105 -10.02 -8.77 -9.16
N HIS A 106 -9.88 -8.09 -8.02
CA HIS A 106 -10.10 -8.69 -6.70
C HIS A 106 -11.01 -7.86 -5.81
N ASP A 107 -11.57 -8.52 -4.82
CA ASP A 107 -12.15 -7.93 -3.61
C ASP A 107 -11.31 -8.38 -2.41
N GLY A 108 -11.40 -7.70 -1.30
CA GLY A 108 -10.68 -8.07 -0.10
C GLY A 108 -11.39 -7.58 1.15
N TRP A 109 -11.14 -8.24 2.27
CA TRP A 109 -11.73 -7.86 3.56
C TRP A 109 -10.80 -8.20 4.71
N VAL A 110 -10.91 -7.38 5.77
CA VAL A 110 -10.17 -7.57 7.01
C VAL A 110 -10.84 -8.67 7.83
N ASN A 111 -10.03 -9.59 8.37
CA ASN A 111 -10.51 -10.64 9.26
C ASN A 111 -10.36 -10.23 10.73
N GLY A 112 -11.34 -10.60 11.54
CA GLY A 112 -11.26 -10.44 13.00
C GLY A 112 -11.39 -9.01 13.49
N ASP A 113 -10.93 -8.78 14.72
CA ASP A 113 -11.13 -7.54 15.46
C ASP A 113 -9.89 -6.65 15.55
N VAL A 114 -8.81 -7.04 14.87
CA VAL A 114 -7.56 -6.29 14.84
C VAL A 114 -7.46 -5.54 13.53
N GLU A 115 -7.08 -4.26 13.57
CA GLU A 115 -6.84 -3.49 12.35
C GLU A 115 -5.72 -4.12 11.52
N PHE A 116 -5.89 -4.07 10.21
CA PHE A 116 -4.87 -4.51 9.27
C PHE A 116 -3.90 -3.36 9.00
N ILE A 117 -2.60 -3.62 9.11
CA ILE A 117 -1.55 -2.70 8.71
C ILE A 117 -0.65 -3.40 7.70
N GLY A 118 -0.54 -2.80 6.52
CA GLY A 118 0.36 -3.26 5.47
C GLY A 118 1.13 -2.11 4.85
N TYR A 119 2.29 -2.45 4.29
CA TYR A 119 3.05 -1.51 3.46
C TYR A 119 3.10 -2.05 2.04
N GLU A 120 2.77 -1.19 1.09
CA GLU A 120 2.78 -1.53 -0.32
C GLU A 120 3.78 -0.65 -1.07
N VAL A 121 4.37 -1.20 -2.12
CA VAL A 121 5.33 -0.48 -2.95
C VAL A 121 4.98 -0.66 -4.42
N THR A 122 4.95 0.45 -5.16
CA THR A 122 4.87 0.47 -6.61
C THR A 122 6.18 1.00 -7.14
N VAL A 123 6.84 0.26 -8.02
CA VAL A 123 8.18 0.57 -8.52
C VAL A 123 8.12 0.93 -9.98
N SER A 124 8.77 2.03 -10.35
CA SER A 124 8.94 2.48 -11.73
C SER A 124 10.39 2.34 -12.21
N ALA A 125 11.35 2.14 -11.30
CA ALA A 125 12.77 2.02 -11.63
C ALA A 125 13.12 0.63 -12.14
N LYS A 126 14.06 0.57 -13.09
CA LYS A 126 14.75 -0.67 -13.45
C LYS A 126 15.82 -1.01 -12.40
N ASN A 127 16.30 -2.24 -12.41
CA ASN A 127 17.35 -2.69 -11.49
C ASN A 127 17.00 -2.44 -10.02
N PHE A 128 15.77 -2.69 -9.69
CA PHE A 128 15.29 -2.59 -8.32
C PHE A 128 15.52 -3.90 -7.58
N GLY A 129 15.90 -3.79 -6.33
CA GLY A 129 16.16 -4.93 -5.46
C GLY A 129 17.60 -5.02 -5.00
N ALA A 130 17.86 -5.93 -4.07
CA ALA A 130 19.19 -6.12 -3.51
C ALA A 130 20.12 -6.74 -4.57
N TRP A 131 21.30 -6.15 -4.72
CA TRP A 131 22.36 -6.67 -5.56
C TRP A 131 22.01 -6.83 -7.04
N SER A 132 21.08 -6.02 -7.53
CA SER A 132 20.82 -5.96 -8.97
C SER A 132 22.04 -5.45 -9.72
N THR A 133 22.33 -6.05 -10.89
CA THR A 133 23.37 -5.54 -11.78
C THR A 133 22.82 -4.39 -12.63
N ALA A 134 23.72 -3.60 -13.23
CA ALA A 134 23.34 -2.49 -14.09
C ALA A 134 22.53 -2.93 -15.33
N ASN A 135 22.62 -4.20 -15.72
CA ASN A 135 21.94 -4.77 -16.87
C ASN A 135 20.72 -5.66 -16.51
N SER A 136 20.36 -5.69 -15.26
CA SER A 136 19.26 -6.51 -14.76
C SER A 136 17.90 -5.90 -15.10
#